data_07b15cf06acf6c0254b15d427a7435bf
#
_entry.id   07b15cf06acf6c0254b15d427a7435bf
#
_cell.length_a   1.000
_cell.length_b   1.000
_cell.length_c   1.000
_cell.angle_alpha   90.00
_cell.angle_beta   90.00
_cell.angle_gamma   90.00
#
_symmetry.space_group_name_H-M   'P 1'
#
loop_
_entity.id
_entity.type
_entity.pdbx_description
1 polymer ?
#
loop_
_entity_poly.entity_id
_entity_poly.type
_entity_poly.pdbx_seq_one_letter_code
_entity_poly.pdbx_strand_id
1 'polypeptide(L)'
;MLFRSHEIFDTYGAELARLIRAEMLAHFWEEASGYEVQVSRGFTALKTCNFTVAAGQPAQHHRATVTEPGRIKQMLFGGFERCLYPLQKFDSDTERRFAVLLERDALKWFKPAKGQFQIYYKLGSEQPEYIPDFVAETDAWILMVETKARADLDTQEVQAKAAAAARWCRHASDHAASVGSKPWRYLLTPHDEVVESQRLVDFLRFEVKDLPQASSPTSN
;
A
#
# COMPACT_ATOMS: atom_id res chain seq x y z
N MET A 1 5.75 -49.01 21.48
CA MET A 1 5.45 -48.78 20.07
C MET A 1 6.47 -47.78 19.55
N LEU A 2 7.51 -48.24 18.84
CA LEU A 2 8.56 -47.39 18.29
C LEU A 2 8.06 -46.89 16.93
N PHE A 3 7.61 -45.66 16.88
CA PHE A 3 7.33 -44.99 15.59
C PHE A 3 8.66 -44.85 14.84
N ARG A 4 8.73 -45.40 13.63
CA ARG A 4 9.88 -45.21 12.75
C ARG A 4 9.85 -43.77 12.28
N SER A 5 10.89 -42.99 12.57
CA SER A 5 11.00 -41.60 12.22
C SER A 5 10.75 -41.32 10.72
N HIS A 6 11.05 -42.29 9.83
CA HIS A 6 10.76 -42.19 8.40
C HIS A 6 9.26 -42.07 8.08
N GLU A 7 8.38 -42.79 8.75
CA GLU A 7 6.93 -42.75 8.50
C GLU A 7 6.33 -41.42 8.89
N ILE A 8 6.88 -40.75 9.91
CA ILE A 8 6.45 -39.42 10.33
C ILE A 8 6.89 -38.37 9.29
N PHE A 9 8.13 -38.47 8.79
CA PHE A 9 8.63 -37.52 7.76
C PHE A 9 7.92 -37.71 6.43
N ASP A 10 7.59 -38.91 6.02
CA ASP A 10 6.89 -39.17 4.78
C ASP A 10 5.44 -38.69 4.81
N THR A 11 4.79 -38.75 6.00
CA THR A 11 3.39 -38.36 6.16
C THR A 11 3.21 -36.89 6.52
N TYR A 12 4.06 -36.37 7.39
CA TYR A 12 3.91 -35.01 7.99
C TYR A 12 5.08 -34.06 7.70
N GLY A 13 6.04 -34.46 6.86
CA GLY A 13 7.28 -33.70 6.63
C GLY A 13 7.04 -32.26 6.18
N ALA A 14 6.09 -32.03 5.28
CA ALA A 14 5.76 -30.70 4.81
C ALA A 14 5.12 -29.83 5.91
N GLU A 15 4.27 -30.42 6.76
CA GLU A 15 3.62 -29.72 7.86
C GLU A 15 4.61 -29.41 8.99
N LEU A 16 5.47 -30.36 9.33
CA LEU A 16 6.56 -30.17 10.29
C LEU A 16 7.54 -29.09 9.82
N ALA A 17 7.93 -29.11 8.54
CA ALA A 17 8.80 -28.09 7.99
C ALA A 17 8.16 -26.69 8.04
N ARG A 18 6.85 -26.59 7.80
CA ARG A 18 6.09 -25.34 7.92
C ARG A 18 6.03 -24.86 9.36
N LEU A 19 5.77 -25.74 10.33
CA LEU A 19 5.73 -25.39 11.75
C LEU A 19 7.12 -24.97 12.27
N ILE A 20 8.17 -25.73 11.93
CA ILE A 20 9.55 -25.38 12.29
C ILE A 20 9.93 -24.02 11.71
N ARG A 21 9.61 -23.77 10.44
CA ARG A 21 9.86 -22.48 9.80
C ARG A 21 9.09 -21.36 10.47
N ALA A 22 7.82 -21.57 10.83
CA ALA A 22 7.01 -20.59 11.53
C ALA A 22 7.60 -20.22 12.91
N GLU A 23 8.02 -21.25 13.70
CA GLU A 23 8.68 -21.04 14.98
C GLU A 23 10.05 -20.39 14.84
N MET A 24 10.86 -20.81 13.90
CA MET A 24 12.15 -20.17 13.63
C MET A 24 11.98 -18.67 13.28
N LEU A 25 10.98 -18.34 12.46
CA LEU A 25 10.72 -16.97 12.05
C LEU A 25 10.05 -16.16 13.18
N ALA A 26 9.25 -16.78 14.05
CA ALA A 26 8.67 -16.11 15.23
C ALA A 26 9.74 -15.76 16.27
N HIS A 27 10.80 -16.55 16.37
CA HIS A 27 11.94 -16.33 17.27
C HIS A 27 13.16 -15.72 16.56
N PHE A 28 13.09 -15.50 15.25
CA PHE A 28 14.13 -14.82 14.52
C PHE A 28 14.08 -13.33 14.87
N TRP A 29 15.13 -12.84 15.48
CA TRP A 29 15.36 -11.42 15.68
C TRP A 29 16.66 -11.05 14.95
N GLU A 30 16.60 -9.97 14.22
CA GLU A 30 17.74 -9.40 13.53
C GLU A 30 18.09 -8.10 14.26
N GLU A 31 19.29 -8.04 14.80
CA GLU A 31 19.82 -6.77 15.28
C GLU A 31 20.07 -5.90 14.05
N ALA A 32 19.28 -4.84 13.92
CA ALA A 32 19.46 -3.87 12.85
C ALA A 32 20.78 -3.13 13.11
N SER A 33 21.86 -3.67 12.58
CA SER A 33 23.21 -3.04 12.66
C SER A 33 23.35 -1.81 11.76
N GLY A 34 22.32 -1.46 11.02
CA GLY A 34 22.22 -0.33 10.12
C GLY A 34 21.69 -0.77 8.77
N TYR A 35 20.69 -0.05 8.24
CA TYR A 35 20.21 -0.22 6.89
C TYR A 35 20.83 0.88 6.03
N GLU A 36 21.56 0.49 4.98
CA GLU A 36 21.93 1.43 3.93
C GLU A 36 20.75 1.57 2.96
N VAL A 37 20.25 2.78 2.79
CA VAL A 37 19.18 3.06 1.85
C VAL A 37 19.77 3.09 0.44
N GLN A 38 19.47 2.07 -0.36
CA GLN A 38 19.84 2.06 -1.77
C GLN A 38 18.71 2.65 -2.62
N VAL A 39 18.99 3.78 -3.26
CA VAL A 39 18.08 4.37 -4.24
C VAL A 39 18.33 3.69 -5.60
N SER A 40 17.43 2.80 -5.99
CA SER A 40 17.49 2.17 -7.31
C SER A 40 16.84 3.08 -8.36
N ARG A 41 17.36 3.04 -9.59
CA ARG A 41 16.73 3.70 -10.76
C ARG A 41 15.57 2.89 -11.33
N GLY A 42 15.01 1.95 -10.56
CA GLY A 42 14.00 0.99 -11.02
C GLY A 42 12.63 1.59 -11.32
N PHE A 43 12.33 2.79 -10.82
CA PHE A 43 11.07 3.47 -11.10
C PHE A 43 11.22 4.46 -12.27
N THR A 44 11.48 3.95 -13.46
CA THR A 44 11.61 4.77 -14.67
C THR A 44 10.38 4.70 -15.58
N ALA A 45 9.49 3.72 -15.35
CA ALA A 45 8.27 3.54 -16.12
C ALA A 45 7.15 2.96 -15.24
N LEU A 46 5.91 3.31 -15.57
CA LEU A 46 4.74 2.70 -14.96
C LEU A 46 4.59 1.25 -15.44
N LYS A 47 4.25 0.35 -14.53
CA LYS A 47 3.92 -1.03 -14.89
C LYS A 47 2.59 -1.09 -15.62
N THR A 48 2.48 -1.96 -16.60
CA THR A 48 1.24 -2.19 -17.33
C THR A 48 0.16 -2.73 -16.40
N CYS A 49 -1.02 -2.12 -16.43
CA CYS A 49 -2.22 -2.60 -15.75
C CYS A 49 -3.15 -3.26 -16.78
N ASN A 50 -3.45 -4.54 -16.59
CA ASN A 50 -4.40 -5.29 -17.40
C ASN A 50 -5.66 -5.56 -16.57
N PHE A 51 -6.82 -5.20 -17.12
CA PHE A 51 -8.10 -5.41 -16.47
C PHE A 51 -8.94 -6.44 -17.24
N THR A 52 -9.43 -7.44 -16.52
CA THR A 52 -10.46 -8.35 -17.06
C THR A 52 -11.82 -7.73 -16.82
N VAL A 53 -12.61 -7.59 -17.88
CA VAL A 53 -14.00 -7.10 -17.82
C VAL A 53 -14.92 -8.06 -18.57
N ALA A 54 -16.20 -8.09 -18.20
CA ALA A 54 -17.19 -8.87 -18.94
C ALA A 54 -17.35 -8.33 -20.37
N ALA A 55 -17.51 -9.23 -21.32
CA ALA A 55 -17.70 -8.86 -22.71
C ALA A 55 -18.89 -7.91 -22.85
N GLY A 56 -18.71 -6.82 -23.59
CA GLY A 56 -19.76 -5.83 -23.83
C GLY A 56 -20.05 -4.86 -22.68
N GLN A 57 -19.28 -4.89 -21.59
CA GLN A 57 -19.45 -3.93 -20.50
C GLN A 57 -18.57 -2.68 -20.77
N PRO A 58 -19.18 -1.51 -21.08
CA PRO A 58 -18.42 -0.29 -21.33
C PRO A 58 -17.82 0.25 -20.03
N ALA A 59 -16.72 0.98 -20.16
CA ALA A 59 -16.19 1.76 -19.05
C ALA A 59 -17.19 2.86 -18.66
N GLN A 60 -17.45 2.98 -17.36
CA GLN A 60 -18.28 4.05 -16.80
C GLN A 60 -17.42 5.30 -16.56
N HIS A 61 -18.04 6.47 -16.61
CA HIS A 61 -17.34 7.68 -16.20
C HIS A 61 -17.07 7.64 -14.69
N HIS A 62 -15.89 8.03 -14.25
CA HIS A 62 -15.48 7.95 -12.83
C HIS A 62 -16.39 8.71 -11.86
N ARG A 63 -17.14 9.73 -12.35
CA ARG A 63 -18.14 10.48 -11.56
C ARG A 63 -19.53 9.86 -11.61
N ALA A 64 -19.75 8.79 -12.38
CA ALA A 64 -21.05 8.16 -12.44
C ALA A 64 -21.44 7.59 -11.08
N THR A 65 -22.72 7.70 -10.73
CA THR A 65 -23.26 7.10 -9.52
C THR A 65 -23.23 5.59 -9.63
N VAL A 66 -22.62 4.93 -8.66
CA VAL A 66 -22.61 3.47 -8.57
C VAL A 66 -23.89 3.01 -7.87
N THR A 67 -24.80 2.40 -8.62
CA THR A 67 -26.08 1.91 -8.09
C THR A 67 -25.94 0.58 -7.35
N GLU A 68 -24.93 -0.22 -7.68
CA GLU A 68 -24.65 -1.52 -7.10
C GLU A 68 -23.22 -1.55 -6.49
N PRO A 69 -22.98 -0.95 -5.31
CA PRO A 69 -21.62 -0.85 -4.72
C PRO A 69 -20.94 -2.20 -4.50
N GLY A 70 -21.69 -3.27 -4.23
CA GLY A 70 -21.16 -4.62 -4.06
C GLY A 70 -20.53 -5.23 -5.33
N ARG A 71 -20.82 -4.65 -6.51
CA ARG A 71 -20.27 -5.11 -7.79
C ARG A 71 -19.15 -4.20 -8.34
N ILE A 72 -18.74 -3.18 -7.58
CA ILE A 72 -17.79 -2.18 -8.08
C ILE A 72 -16.46 -2.77 -8.57
N LYS A 73 -15.98 -3.84 -7.95
CA LYS A 73 -14.78 -4.56 -8.37
C LYS A 73 -14.85 -5.14 -9.79
N GLN A 74 -16.05 -5.33 -10.32
CA GLN A 74 -16.30 -5.83 -11.66
C GLN A 74 -16.41 -4.69 -12.67
N MET A 75 -16.61 -3.45 -12.20
CA MET A 75 -16.79 -2.28 -13.04
C MET A 75 -15.47 -1.70 -13.51
N LEU A 76 -15.45 -1.14 -14.70
CA LEU A 76 -14.33 -0.41 -15.26
C LEU A 76 -14.70 1.06 -15.35
N PHE A 77 -13.79 1.95 -14.94
CA PHE A 77 -13.99 3.38 -14.93
C PHE A 77 -12.97 4.08 -15.84
N GLY A 78 -13.42 5.16 -16.47
CA GLY A 78 -12.60 5.97 -17.36
C GLY A 78 -13.02 7.45 -17.31
N GLY A 79 -12.60 8.22 -18.31
CA GLY A 79 -12.84 9.65 -18.37
C GLY A 79 -11.93 10.45 -17.42
N PHE A 80 -10.76 9.89 -17.10
CA PHE A 80 -9.72 10.55 -16.31
C PHE A 80 -8.88 11.46 -17.20
N GLU A 81 -8.51 12.64 -16.68
CA GLU A 81 -7.62 13.60 -17.32
C GLU A 81 -6.26 13.68 -16.62
N ARG A 82 -6.24 13.39 -15.31
CA ARG A 82 -5.04 13.48 -14.46
C ARG A 82 -4.50 12.14 -14.01
N CYS A 83 -5.25 11.07 -14.21
CA CYS A 83 -4.78 9.72 -13.98
C CYS A 83 -3.77 9.32 -15.06
N LEU A 84 -2.65 8.72 -14.65
CA LEU A 84 -1.61 8.25 -15.58
C LEU A 84 -2.04 7.00 -16.37
N TYR A 85 -3.17 6.39 -15.99
CA TYR A 85 -3.81 5.31 -16.75
C TYR A 85 -5.19 5.75 -17.24
N PRO A 86 -5.57 5.46 -18.48
CA PRO A 86 -6.85 5.87 -19.03
C PRO A 86 -8.06 5.18 -18.40
N LEU A 87 -7.84 4.01 -17.82
CA LEU A 87 -8.86 3.17 -17.21
C LEU A 87 -8.42 2.69 -15.83
N GLN A 88 -9.36 2.54 -14.90
CA GLN A 88 -9.13 2.05 -13.55
C GLN A 88 -10.24 1.13 -13.07
N LYS A 89 -9.89 0.21 -12.16
CA LYS A 89 -10.81 -0.52 -11.29
C LYS A 89 -10.61 -0.09 -9.85
N PHE A 90 -11.69 -0.14 -9.08
CA PHE A 90 -11.69 0.19 -7.66
C PHE A 90 -12.20 -0.99 -6.84
N ASP A 91 -11.61 -1.20 -5.67
CA ASP A 91 -12.03 -2.25 -4.74
C ASP A 91 -13.23 -1.82 -3.88
N SER A 92 -13.49 -0.52 -3.81
CA SER A 92 -14.63 0.07 -3.09
C SER A 92 -15.12 1.36 -3.74
N ASP A 93 -16.37 1.76 -3.45
CA ASP A 93 -16.88 3.07 -3.86
C ASP A 93 -16.15 4.23 -3.16
N THR A 94 -15.59 3.98 -1.99
CA THR A 94 -14.73 4.94 -1.31
C THR A 94 -13.49 5.27 -2.12
N GLU A 95 -12.80 4.26 -2.66
CA GLU A 95 -11.66 4.48 -3.56
C GLU A 95 -12.08 5.26 -4.81
N ARG A 96 -13.22 4.90 -5.44
CA ARG A 96 -13.73 5.65 -6.60
C ARG A 96 -13.99 7.12 -6.23
N ARG A 97 -14.64 7.40 -5.10
CA ARG A 97 -14.87 8.78 -4.63
C ARG A 97 -13.55 9.50 -4.33
N PHE A 98 -12.57 8.80 -3.77
CA PHE A 98 -11.25 9.38 -3.56
C PHE A 98 -10.58 9.72 -4.90
N ALA A 99 -10.72 8.88 -5.93
CA ALA A 99 -10.24 9.18 -7.28
C ALA A 99 -10.92 10.42 -7.89
N VAL A 100 -12.19 10.70 -7.58
CA VAL A 100 -12.86 11.96 -7.97
C VAL A 100 -12.18 13.18 -7.33
N LEU A 101 -11.74 13.06 -6.06
CA LEU A 101 -10.99 14.12 -5.39
C LEU A 101 -9.61 14.32 -6.05
N LEU A 102 -8.93 13.23 -6.38
CA LEU A 102 -7.63 13.27 -7.05
C LEU A 102 -7.73 13.90 -8.44
N GLU A 103 -8.78 13.57 -9.22
CA GLU A 103 -9.03 14.20 -10.53
C GLU A 103 -9.29 15.71 -10.43
N ARG A 104 -9.82 16.18 -9.33
CA ARG A 104 -10.08 17.60 -9.11
C ARG A 104 -8.84 18.38 -8.62
N ASP A 105 -8.12 17.81 -7.64
CA ASP A 105 -7.16 18.55 -6.81
C ASP A 105 -5.69 18.16 -7.04
N ALA A 106 -5.37 16.99 -7.59
CA ALA A 106 -3.99 16.60 -7.87
C ALA A 106 -3.50 17.11 -9.24
N LEU A 107 -2.20 17.25 -9.41
CA LEU A 107 -1.59 17.51 -10.73
C LEU A 107 -1.66 16.26 -11.61
N LYS A 108 -1.32 15.12 -11.02
CA LYS A 108 -1.42 13.78 -11.61
C LYS A 108 -1.51 12.72 -10.52
N TRP A 109 -2.06 11.56 -10.85
CA TRP A 109 -2.20 10.46 -9.91
C TRP A 109 -2.27 9.10 -10.63
N PHE A 110 -2.11 8.01 -9.88
CA PHE A 110 -2.32 6.66 -10.38
C PHE A 110 -2.56 5.66 -9.23
N LYS A 111 -3.14 4.50 -9.55
CA LYS A 111 -3.16 3.32 -8.66
C LYS A 111 -1.94 2.46 -9.02
N PRO A 112 -1.02 2.22 -8.07
CA PRO A 112 0.16 1.39 -8.34
C PRO A 112 -0.20 -0.05 -8.65
N ALA A 113 0.49 -0.64 -9.62
CA ALA A 113 0.46 -2.07 -9.85
C ALA A 113 1.43 -2.79 -8.89
N LYS A 114 1.22 -4.09 -8.70
CA LYS A 114 2.13 -4.93 -7.91
C LYS A 114 3.58 -4.82 -8.40
N GLY A 115 4.50 -4.69 -7.48
CA GLY A 115 5.93 -4.54 -7.75
C GLY A 115 6.34 -3.15 -8.25
N GLN A 116 5.45 -2.14 -8.21
CA GLN A 116 5.78 -0.78 -8.63
C GLN A 116 6.72 -0.09 -7.61
N PHE A 117 6.44 -0.22 -6.32
CA PHE A 117 7.22 0.41 -5.24
C PHE A 117 8.08 -0.56 -4.44
N GLN A 118 7.74 -1.86 -4.43
CA GLN A 118 8.46 -2.90 -3.69
C GLN A 118 8.59 -2.56 -2.19
N ILE A 119 7.50 -2.08 -1.58
CA ILE A 119 7.44 -1.81 -0.14
C ILE A 119 7.07 -3.11 0.55
N TYR A 120 7.91 -3.59 1.47
CA TYR A 120 7.66 -4.81 2.23
C TYR A 120 7.40 -4.48 3.69
N TYR A 121 6.44 -5.20 4.31
CA TYR A 121 6.16 -5.11 5.73
C TYR A 121 6.24 -6.48 6.39
N LYS A 122 6.51 -6.51 7.69
CA LYS A 122 6.59 -7.75 8.45
C LYS A 122 5.24 -8.07 9.07
N LEU A 123 4.73 -9.28 8.80
CA LEU A 123 3.51 -9.80 9.43
C LEU A 123 3.79 -11.22 9.92
N GLY A 124 4.04 -11.38 11.21
CA GLY A 124 4.52 -12.65 11.76
C GLY A 124 5.83 -13.07 11.09
N SER A 125 5.79 -14.23 10.44
CA SER A 125 6.94 -14.80 9.70
C SER A 125 7.02 -14.40 8.23
N GLU A 126 6.04 -13.67 7.73
CA GLU A 126 5.94 -13.30 6.33
C GLU A 126 6.38 -11.85 6.08
N GLN A 127 6.84 -11.58 4.85
CA GLN A 127 7.19 -10.24 4.39
C GLN A 127 6.43 -9.95 3.08
N PRO A 128 5.11 -9.75 3.15
CA PRO A 128 4.33 -9.44 1.97
C PRO A 128 4.64 -8.03 1.44
N GLU A 129 4.44 -7.86 0.11
CA GLU A 129 4.51 -6.55 -0.52
C GLU A 129 3.27 -5.73 -0.19
N TYR A 130 3.47 -4.50 0.22
CA TYR A 130 2.44 -3.49 0.34
C TYR A 130 2.27 -2.73 -0.97
N ILE A 131 1.04 -2.62 -1.43
CA ILE A 131 0.65 -1.85 -2.61
C ILE A 131 -0.32 -0.77 -2.14
N PRO A 132 0.03 0.53 -2.19
CA PRO A 132 -0.88 1.59 -1.80
C PRO A 132 -2.05 1.74 -2.79
N ASP A 133 -3.19 2.24 -2.32
CA ASP A 133 -4.35 2.47 -3.18
C ASP A 133 -4.05 3.54 -4.23
N PHE A 134 -3.37 4.63 -3.84
CA PHE A 134 -3.08 5.74 -4.75
C PHE A 134 -1.72 6.36 -4.49
N VAL A 135 -1.16 6.90 -5.57
CA VAL A 135 -0.07 7.89 -5.50
C VAL A 135 -0.49 9.11 -6.29
N ALA A 136 -0.33 10.28 -5.70
CA ALA A 136 -0.76 11.54 -6.29
C ALA A 136 0.28 12.65 -6.08
N GLU A 137 0.54 13.42 -7.12
CA GLU A 137 1.37 14.60 -7.05
C GLU A 137 0.51 15.85 -6.91
N THR A 138 0.84 16.70 -5.95
CA THR A 138 0.27 18.02 -5.76
C THR A 138 1.34 19.10 -6.02
N ASP A 139 1.01 20.35 -5.83
CA ASP A 139 2.00 21.43 -5.96
C ASP A 139 3.14 21.28 -4.95
N ALA A 140 2.85 20.84 -3.73
CA ALA A 140 3.79 20.81 -2.61
C ALA A 140 4.32 19.41 -2.25
N TRP A 141 3.56 18.34 -2.52
CA TRP A 141 3.87 16.99 -2.03
C TRP A 141 3.56 15.91 -3.06
N ILE A 142 4.18 14.75 -2.86
CA ILE A 142 3.73 13.48 -3.43
C ILE A 142 3.05 12.69 -2.30
N LEU A 143 1.77 12.38 -2.48
CA LEU A 143 0.95 11.66 -1.50
C LEU A 143 0.89 10.18 -1.87
N MET A 144 1.19 9.32 -0.92
CA MET A 144 0.90 7.89 -0.96
C MET A 144 -0.30 7.66 -0.06
N VAL A 145 -1.38 7.10 -0.58
CA VAL A 145 -2.66 7.04 0.12
C VAL A 145 -3.16 5.61 0.20
N GLU A 146 -3.60 5.24 1.37
CA GLU A 146 -4.39 4.03 1.67
C GLU A 146 -5.73 4.45 2.23
N THR A 147 -6.80 3.86 1.72
CA THR A 147 -8.15 4.02 2.28
C THR A 147 -8.56 2.77 3.03
N LYS A 148 -9.11 2.91 4.25
CA LYS A 148 -9.44 1.76 5.09
C LYS A 148 -10.72 1.96 5.89
N ALA A 149 -11.47 0.88 6.10
CA ALA A 149 -12.60 0.93 7.02
C ALA A 149 -12.11 1.31 8.43
N ARG A 150 -12.84 2.17 9.13
CA ARG A 150 -12.46 2.67 10.47
C ARG A 150 -12.23 1.53 11.46
N ALA A 151 -13.02 0.45 11.37
CA ALA A 151 -12.88 -0.72 12.23
C ALA A 151 -11.57 -1.51 12.02
N ASP A 152 -10.94 -1.34 10.86
CA ASP A 152 -9.72 -2.09 10.50
C ASP A 152 -8.44 -1.30 10.75
N LEU A 153 -8.54 0.00 11.04
CA LEU A 153 -7.37 0.89 11.18
C LEU A 153 -6.35 0.38 12.21
N ASP A 154 -6.84 -0.11 13.34
CA ASP A 154 -5.98 -0.54 14.46
C ASP A 154 -5.54 -2.00 14.36
N THR A 155 -5.85 -2.70 13.27
CA THR A 155 -5.40 -4.07 13.09
C THR A 155 -3.88 -4.13 12.90
N GLN A 156 -3.27 -5.21 13.41
CA GLN A 156 -1.82 -5.41 13.32
C GLN A 156 -1.30 -5.31 11.88
N GLU A 157 -2.04 -5.86 10.93
CA GLU A 157 -1.66 -5.83 9.52
C GLU A 157 -1.67 -4.40 8.96
N VAL A 158 -2.75 -3.63 9.21
CA VAL A 158 -2.86 -2.24 8.74
C VAL A 158 -1.78 -1.37 9.35
N GLN A 159 -1.51 -1.53 10.64
CA GLN A 159 -0.45 -0.77 11.33
C GLN A 159 0.95 -1.15 10.81
N ALA A 160 1.21 -2.43 10.52
CA ALA A 160 2.47 -2.86 9.92
C ALA A 160 2.69 -2.28 8.51
N LYS A 161 1.63 -2.25 7.68
CA LYS A 161 1.63 -1.60 6.36
C LYS A 161 1.90 -0.10 6.49
N ALA A 162 1.19 0.58 7.40
CA ALA A 162 1.31 2.00 7.61
C ALA A 162 2.73 2.40 8.06
N ALA A 163 3.31 1.64 8.99
CA ALA A 163 4.69 1.87 9.44
C ALA A 163 5.71 1.68 8.31
N ALA A 164 5.55 0.65 7.49
CA ALA A 164 6.43 0.41 6.34
C ALA A 164 6.31 1.52 5.28
N ALA A 165 5.08 1.94 4.96
CA ALA A 165 4.80 3.01 4.01
C ALA A 165 5.33 4.38 4.50
N ALA A 166 5.11 4.71 5.77
CA ALA A 166 5.61 5.96 6.37
C ALA A 166 7.14 6.01 6.35
N ARG A 167 7.82 4.90 6.68
CA ARG A 167 9.27 4.77 6.59
C ARG A 167 9.76 4.95 5.16
N TRP A 168 9.10 4.30 4.21
CA TRP A 168 9.44 4.43 2.80
C TRP A 168 9.30 5.89 2.33
N CYS A 169 8.20 6.57 2.69
CA CYS A 169 7.96 7.97 2.37
C CYS A 169 9.02 8.90 2.98
N ARG A 170 9.49 8.61 4.19
CA ARG A 170 10.60 9.35 4.80
C ARG A 170 11.89 9.23 3.98
N HIS A 171 12.30 8.01 3.63
CA HIS A 171 13.50 7.80 2.80
C HIS A 171 13.35 8.43 1.40
N ALA A 172 12.17 8.32 0.81
CA ALA A 172 11.88 8.97 -0.47
C ALA A 172 11.95 10.50 -0.37
N SER A 173 11.51 11.08 0.76
CA SER A 173 11.61 12.51 1.04
C SER A 173 13.06 12.97 1.23
N ASP A 174 13.86 12.18 1.96
CA ASP A 174 15.30 12.47 2.16
C ASP A 174 16.03 12.50 0.82
N HIS A 175 15.74 11.52 -0.05
CA HIS A 175 16.29 11.51 -1.40
C HIS A 175 15.75 12.68 -2.24
N ALA A 176 14.46 12.96 -2.20
CA ALA A 176 13.82 14.05 -2.92
C ALA A 176 14.45 15.41 -2.57
N ALA A 177 14.76 15.64 -1.29
CA ALA A 177 15.45 16.84 -0.83
C ALA A 177 16.85 16.98 -1.47
N SER A 178 17.58 15.89 -1.65
CA SER A 178 18.91 15.90 -2.27
C SER A 178 18.91 16.27 -3.76
N VAL A 179 17.78 16.09 -4.44
CA VAL A 179 17.62 16.34 -5.90
C VAL A 179 16.63 17.50 -6.19
N GLY A 180 16.20 18.23 -5.18
CA GLY A 180 15.27 19.35 -5.33
C GLY A 180 13.85 18.94 -5.76
N SER A 181 13.41 17.74 -5.41
CA SER A 181 12.07 17.21 -5.69
C SER A 181 11.12 17.37 -4.50
N LYS A 182 9.83 17.07 -4.71
CA LYS A 182 8.79 17.22 -3.69
C LYS A 182 8.88 16.12 -2.64
N PRO A 183 8.66 16.43 -1.35
CA PRO A 183 8.62 15.44 -0.30
C PRO A 183 7.41 14.51 -0.42
N TRP A 184 7.56 13.27 0.06
CA TRP A 184 6.53 12.24 0.10
C TRP A 184 5.83 12.24 1.46
N ARG A 185 4.51 12.01 1.45
CA ARG A 185 3.70 11.85 2.65
C ARG A 185 2.80 10.64 2.53
N TYR A 186 2.67 9.86 3.59
CA TYR A 186 1.77 8.73 3.65
C TYR A 186 0.50 9.07 4.41
N LEU A 187 -0.65 8.81 3.79
CA LEU A 187 -1.98 9.06 4.36
C LEU A 187 -2.72 7.75 4.54
N LEU A 188 -3.14 7.45 5.78
CA LEU A 188 -4.06 6.34 6.10
C LEU A 188 -5.44 6.92 6.37
N THR A 189 -6.29 6.91 5.36
CA THR A 189 -7.57 7.63 5.34
C THR A 189 -8.74 6.71 5.70
N PRO A 190 -9.53 7.02 6.75
CA PRO A 190 -10.75 6.28 7.03
C PRO A 190 -11.79 6.43 5.91
N HIS A 191 -12.51 5.35 5.57
CA HIS A 191 -13.51 5.34 4.51
C HIS A 191 -14.63 6.37 4.70
N ASP A 192 -15.09 6.54 5.95
CA ASP A 192 -16.16 7.45 6.33
C ASP A 192 -15.77 8.92 6.26
N GLU A 193 -14.48 9.21 6.14
CA GLU A 193 -13.96 10.56 5.98
C GLU A 193 -13.87 10.99 4.50
N VAL A 194 -14.07 10.06 3.56
CA VAL A 194 -13.98 10.35 2.12
C VAL A 194 -15.31 10.92 1.62
N VAL A 195 -15.38 12.24 1.57
CA VAL A 195 -16.54 12.98 1.07
C VAL A 195 -16.10 13.87 -0.10
N GLU A 196 -16.82 13.82 -1.22
CA GLU A 196 -16.46 14.51 -2.45
C GLU A 196 -16.41 16.05 -2.35
N SER A 197 -17.04 16.62 -1.31
CA SER A 197 -16.97 18.08 -1.03
C SER A 197 -15.67 18.53 -0.36
N GLN A 198 -14.89 17.61 0.23
CA GLN A 198 -13.60 17.94 0.86
C GLN A 198 -12.53 18.21 -0.18
N ARG A 199 -11.47 18.91 0.22
CA ARG A 199 -10.28 19.14 -0.58
C ARG A 199 -9.22 18.09 -0.25
N LEU A 200 -8.38 17.78 -1.24
CA LEU A 200 -7.29 16.81 -1.03
C LEU A 200 -6.35 17.22 0.12
N VAL A 201 -6.14 18.51 0.34
CA VAL A 201 -5.32 19.04 1.44
C VAL A 201 -5.91 18.73 2.83
N ASP A 202 -7.21 18.57 2.95
CA ASP A 202 -7.86 18.27 4.23
C ASP A 202 -7.51 16.87 4.75
N PHE A 203 -7.10 15.98 3.86
CA PHE A 203 -6.67 14.62 4.21
C PHE A 203 -5.26 14.55 4.82
N LEU A 204 -4.49 15.63 4.80
CA LEU A 204 -3.18 15.69 5.48
C LEU A 204 -3.29 15.46 7.00
N ARG A 205 -4.47 15.65 7.60
CA ARG A 205 -4.73 15.29 9.00
C ARG A 205 -4.59 13.80 9.29
N PHE A 206 -4.64 12.96 8.25
CA PHE A 206 -4.46 11.50 8.34
C PHE A 206 -3.04 11.06 7.99
N GLU A 207 -2.09 11.98 7.98
CA GLU A 207 -0.68 11.65 7.76
C GLU A 207 -0.14 10.76 8.88
N VAL A 208 0.41 9.60 8.50
CA VAL A 208 1.17 8.74 9.41
C VAL A 208 2.66 9.06 9.23
N LYS A 209 3.30 9.48 10.30
CA LYS A 209 4.73 9.82 10.31
C LYS A 209 5.54 8.64 10.83
N ASP A 210 6.67 8.36 10.18
CA ASP A 210 7.67 7.46 10.73
C ASP A 210 8.37 8.16 11.89
N LEU A 211 8.02 7.78 13.11
CA LEU A 211 8.71 8.26 14.30
C LEU A 211 10.03 7.51 14.39
N PRO A 212 11.18 8.20 14.51
CA PRO A 212 12.44 7.54 14.78
C PRO A 212 12.28 6.68 16.03
N GLN A 213 12.58 5.39 15.93
CA GLN A 213 12.64 4.53 17.10
C GLN A 213 13.63 5.17 18.06
N ALA A 214 13.18 5.47 19.28
CA ALA A 214 14.06 5.91 20.33
C ALA A 214 15.19 4.88 20.43
N SER A 215 16.42 5.30 20.16
CA SER A 215 17.60 4.48 20.35
C SER A 215 17.54 3.93 21.78
N SER A 216 17.44 2.61 21.90
CA SER A 216 17.52 1.95 23.21
C SER A 216 18.78 2.47 23.90
N PRO A 217 18.71 2.85 25.19
CA PRO A 217 19.88 3.31 25.89
C PRO A 217 20.90 2.18 25.86
N THR A 218 22.07 2.45 25.32
CA THR A 218 23.26 1.61 25.42
C THR A 218 23.51 1.34 26.91
N SER A 219 23.21 0.12 27.33
CA SER A 219 23.63 -0.36 28.66
C SER A 219 25.16 -0.40 28.68
N ASN A 220 25.75 0.52 29.42
CA ASN A 220 27.15 0.45 29.83
C ASN A 220 27.36 -0.72 30.80
#